data_0dadf337e425726efedb3cbc9a0eb668
#
_entry.id   0dadf337e425726efedb3cbc9a0eb668
#
_cell.length_a   1.000
_cell.length_b   1.000
_cell.length_c   1.000
_cell.angle_alpha   90.00
_cell.angle_beta   90.00
_cell.angle_gamma   90.00
#
_symmetry.space_group_name_H-M   'P 1'
#
loop_
_entity.id
_entity.type
_entity.pdbx_description
1 polymer ?
#
loop_
_entity_poly.entity_id
_entity_poly.type
_entity_poly.pdbx_seq_one_letter_code
_entity_poly.pdbx_strand_id
1 'polypeptide(L)'
;MKQCFFAVDLGATSGRTILGTFTPEGLEMEDVNRFPNHLIETGGHFYWDIYELYRHIIEGLKIVAQKKDVEITSIGIDTWGVDFVCVGKDGGFLRQPYSYRDPHTAGAPEAFFKKVARKQVYEWTGIQVMNFNSLFQLDTLRRNNDSALAAADKLLFIPDALSYMLTGEMVTEYTIASTAQLVNANTRKPEDALLRELGLTENNFGRFVYPGEKIGTLTKEVQRMTGLGDIPVIAVAGHDTASAVASVPAMNPDFAYLSSGTWSLMGVETKGPVITEETESLNFTNEGGVDGTIRLLKNICGMWLLERCRAAWGQISYPELIAEANASEPFRSLINPDDVLFANPADMEQAIQTYCSDSHQPVPQTRGQIVRCIFESLALRYRQVLDNLRTLSPHPIETLHVIGGGSRNELLNRWTANAVGIPVVAGPSEATAIGNIMIQALTAGTAKDIASMRQLINRSISLETFYPEDTDVWDTAYLHFKQVTMNH
;
A
#
# COMPACT_ATOMS: atom_id res chain seq x y z
N MET A 1 33.76 2.17 -8.91
CA MET A 1 32.40 2.73 -9.01
C MET A 1 31.58 2.22 -7.84
N LYS A 2 30.72 3.04 -7.27
CA LYS A 2 29.81 2.62 -6.19
C LYS A 2 28.69 1.76 -6.79
N GLN A 3 28.44 0.60 -6.20
CA GLN A 3 27.29 -0.23 -6.56
C GLN A 3 26.01 0.42 -6.06
N CYS A 4 25.07 0.63 -6.97
CA CYS A 4 23.83 1.32 -6.67
C CYS A 4 22.63 0.51 -7.16
N PHE A 5 21.50 0.70 -6.49
CA PHE A 5 20.24 0.07 -6.81
C PHE A 5 19.24 1.14 -7.24
N PHE A 6 18.61 0.95 -8.39
CA PHE A 6 17.62 1.88 -8.89
C PHE A 6 16.22 1.40 -8.51
N ALA A 7 15.56 2.15 -7.66
CA ALA A 7 14.19 1.87 -7.23
C ALA A 7 13.20 2.79 -7.92
N VAL A 8 12.08 2.23 -8.35
CA VAL A 8 10.90 2.93 -8.86
C VAL A 8 9.78 2.70 -7.85
N ASP A 9 9.36 3.78 -7.18
CA ASP A 9 8.32 3.78 -6.13
C ASP A 9 7.15 4.65 -6.61
N LEU A 10 6.05 3.99 -6.98
CA LEU A 10 4.87 4.61 -7.58
C LEU A 10 3.67 4.49 -6.64
N GLY A 11 3.32 5.60 -6.01
CA GLY A 11 2.07 5.71 -5.26
C GLY A 11 0.90 6.20 -6.13
N ALA A 12 -0.29 6.19 -5.55
CA ALA A 12 -1.53 6.59 -6.23
C ALA A 12 -1.62 8.10 -6.58
N THR A 13 -0.76 8.94 -6.01
CA THR A 13 -0.79 10.41 -6.22
C THR A 13 0.53 10.96 -6.75
N SER A 14 1.62 10.25 -6.54
CA SER A 14 2.96 10.66 -6.98
C SER A 14 3.83 9.44 -7.20
N GLY A 15 4.83 9.60 -8.05
CA GLY A 15 5.88 8.61 -8.26
C GLY A 15 7.25 9.23 -8.12
N ARG A 16 8.24 8.39 -7.95
CA ARG A 16 9.66 8.80 -7.91
C ARG A 16 10.56 7.66 -8.32
N THR A 17 11.75 8.04 -8.77
CA THR A 17 12.86 7.11 -8.90
C THR A 17 13.97 7.48 -7.94
N ILE A 18 14.58 6.49 -7.34
CA ILE A 18 15.54 6.65 -6.25
C ILE A 18 16.78 5.82 -6.56
N LEU A 19 17.93 6.39 -6.26
CA LEU A 19 19.21 5.66 -6.29
C LEU A 19 19.62 5.33 -4.86
N GLY A 20 19.67 4.05 -4.52
CA GLY A 20 20.16 3.55 -3.25
C GLY A 20 21.62 3.10 -3.36
N THR A 21 22.48 3.53 -2.44
CA THR A 21 23.89 3.19 -2.40
C THR A 21 24.26 2.68 -1.01
N PHE A 22 24.91 1.53 -0.93
CA PHE A 22 25.44 1.03 0.34
C PHE A 22 26.86 1.57 0.55
N THR A 23 27.06 2.19 1.71
CA THR A 23 28.36 2.66 2.21
C THR A 23 28.71 1.91 3.50
N PRO A 24 29.94 2.03 4.03
CA PRO A 24 30.27 1.47 5.34
C PRO A 24 29.40 2.02 6.49
N GLU A 25 28.87 3.23 6.31
CA GLU A 25 28.02 3.93 7.27
C GLU A 25 26.55 3.47 7.20
N GLY A 26 26.13 2.86 6.06
CA GLY A 26 24.78 2.36 5.87
C GLY A 26 24.21 2.61 4.47
N LEU A 27 22.89 2.76 4.38
CA LEU A 27 22.18 3.05 3.15
C LEU A 27 22.06 4.56 2.94
N GLU A 28 22.59 5.05 1.83
CA GLU A 28 22.36 6.39 1.31
C GLU A 28 21.32 6.33 0.21
N MET A 29 20.38 7.27 0.19
CA MET A 29 19.34 7.38 -0.85
C MET A 29 19.36 8.77 -1.47
N GLU A 30 19.20 8.82 -2.80
CA GLU A 30 19.08 10.04 -3.58
C GLU A 30 17.82 9.97 -4.43
N ASP A 31 16.90 10.93 -4.27
CA ASP A 31 15.79 11.11 -5.21
C ASP A 31 16.36 11.55 -6.57
N VAL A 32 16.16 10.75 -7.60
CA VAL A 32 16.63 11.03 -8.95
C VAL A 32 15.65 11.93 -9.67
N ASN A 33 14.36 11.58 -9.64
CA ASN A 33 13.27 12.44 -10.06
C ASN A 33 12.00 12.12 -9.23
N ARG A 34 11.11 13.10 -9.15
CA ARG A 34 9.81 12.98 -8.49
C ARG A 34 8.76 13.65 -9.39
N PHE A 35 7.63 13.01 -9.53
CA PHE A 35 6.57 13.44 -10.45
C PHE A 35 5.18 13.13 -9.88
N PRO A 36 4.16 13.90 -10.27
CA PRO A 36 2.78 13.58 -9.93
C PRO A 36 2.31 12.36 -10.73
N ASN A 37 1.40 11.59 -10.15
CA ASN A 37 0.69 10.53 -10.83
C ASN A 37 -0.76 11.01 -11.05
N HIS A 38 -1.02 11.53 -12.24
CA HIS A 38 -2.31 12.09 -12.59
C HIS A 38 -3.24 11.04 -13.19
N LEU A 39 -4.52 11.13 -12.82
CA LEU A 39 -5.57 10.36 -13.48
C LEU A 39 -5.98 11.05 -14.79
N ILE A 40 -6.21 10.24 -15.81
CA ILE A 40 -6.89 10.67 -17.03
C ILE A 40 -8.39 10.49 -16.80
N GLU A 41 -9.14 11.58 -16.84
CA GLU A 41 -10.59 11.54 -16.77
C GLU A 41 -11.18 11.72 -18.18
N THR A 42 -11.88 10.69 -18.66
CA THR A 42 -12.53 10.75 -19.97
C THR A 42 -13.68 9.75 -20.04
N GLY A 43 -14.78 10.14 -20.72
CA GLY A 43 -15.94 9.26 -20.90
C GLY A 43 -16.62 8.83 -19.59
N GLY A 44 -16.45 9.58 -18.51
CA GLY A 44 -16.99 9.25 -17.18
C GLY A 44 -16.15 8.21 -16.42
N HIS A 45 -14.95 7.95 -16.86
CA HIS A 45 -14.01 6.98 -16.26
C HIS A 45 -12.69 7.61 -15.89
N PHE A 46 -11.99 6.96 -14.95
CA PHE A 46 -10.66 7.32 -14.49
C PHE A 46 -9.64 6.26 -14.89
N TYR A 47 -8.56 6.69 -15.55
CA TYR A 47 -7.48 5.82 -16.03
C TYR A 47 -6.14 6.28 -15.48
N TRP A 48 -5.20 5.34 -15.31
CA TRP A 48 -3.79 5.66 -15.13
C TRP A 48 -3.13 5.87 -16.48
N ASP A 49 -2.19 6.81 -16.58
CA ASP A 49 -1.34 6.96 -17.76
C ASP A 49 -0.07 6.10 -17.62
N ILE A 50 -0.17 4.83 -18.03
CA ILE A 50 0.95 3.89 -17.93
C ILE A 50 2.16 4.31 -18.75
N TYR A 51 1.94 5.01 -19.87
CA TYR A 51 3.02 5.48 -20.75
C TYR A 51 3.74 6.68 -20.15
N GLU A 52 3.03 7.56 -19.45
CA GLU A 52 3.62 8.69 -18.73
C GLU A 52 4.48 8.19 -17.56
N LEU A 53 4.02 7.18 -16.82
CA LEU A 53 4.81 6.54 -15.77
C LEU A 53 6.10 5.93 -16.34
N TYR A 54 5.99 5.20 -17.44
CA TYR A 54 7.16 4.66 -18.15
C TYR A 54 8.12 5.77 -18.61
N ARG A 55 7.63 6.88 -19.17
CA ARG A 55 8.44 8.02 -19.58
C ARG A 55 9.27 8.55 -18.42
N HIS A 56 8.66 8.71 -17.24
CA HIS A 56 9.37 9.17 -16.04
C HIS A 56 10.44 8.19 -15.56
N ILE A 57 10.19 6.88 -15.68
CA ILE A 57 11.20 5.86 -15.37
C ILE A 57 12.40 6.01 -16.32
N ILE A 58 12.16 6.12 -17.61
CA ILE A 58 13.22 6.32 -18.63
C ILE A 58 14.00 7.62 -18.37
N GLU A 59 13.35 8.70 -17.98
CA GLU A 59 14.00 9.95 -17.59
C GLU A 59 14.92 9.76 -16.37
N GLY A 60 14.45 9.07 -15.32
CA GLY A 60 15.26 8.74 -14.16
C GLY A 60 16.50 7.92 -14.54
N LEU A 61 16.34 6.89 -15.36
CA LEU A 61 17.45 6.08 -15.86
C LEU A 61 18.47 6.90 -16.67
N LYS A 62 18.02 7.84 -17.52
CA LYS A 62 18.91 8.77 -18.26
C LYS A 62 19.70 9.68 -17.32
N ILE A 63 19.08 10.18 -16.25
CA ILE A 63 19.77 11.02 -15.26
C ILE A 63 20.91 10.24 -14.60
N VAL A 64 20.62 9.00 -14.17
CA VAL A 64 21.64 8.16 -13.52
C VAL A 64 22.73 7.73 -14.48
N ALA A 65 22.41 7.45 -15.73
CA ALA A 65 23.39 7.11 -16.77
C ALA A 65 24.46 8.19 -17.02
N GLN A 66 24.18 9.45 -16.66
CA GLN A 66 25.13 10.57 -16.78
C GLN A 66 26.07 10.71 -15.58
N LYS A 67 25.83 9.97 -14.48
CA LYS A 67 26.66 10.00 -13.27
C LYS A 67 27.92 9.15 -13.49
N LYS A 68 29.11 9.76 -13.34
CA LYS A 68 30.40 9.13 -13.69
C LYS A 68 30.86 8.03 -12.72
N ASP A 69 30.43 8.10 -11.46
CA ASP A 69 30.92 7.23 -10.39
C ASP A 69 29.87 6.21 -9.91
N VAL A 70 28.82 6.02 -10.68
CA VAL A 70 27.66 5.16 -10.35
C VAL A 70 27.64 3.97 -11.31
N GLU A 71 27.44 2.78 -10.75
CA GLU A 71 27.15 1.56 -11.48
C GLU A 71 25.82 0.99 -10.96
N ILE A 72 24.81 0.96 -11.82
CA ILE A 72 23.52 0.38 -11.48
C ILE A 72 23.64 -1.13 -11.45
N THR A 73 23.45 -1.75 -10.31
CA THR A 73 23.48 -3.20 -10.11
C THR A 73 22.17 -3.85 -10.58
N SER A 74 21.03 -3.22 -10.27
CA SER A 74 19.71 -3.69 -10.67
C SER A 74 18.66 -2.58 -10.60
N ILE A 75 17.46 -2.89 -11.11
CA ILE A 75 16.27 -2.05 -11.10
C ILE A 75 15.15 -2.84 -10.42
N GLY A 76 14.37 -2.21 -9.54
CA GLY A 76 13.17 -2.75 -8.92
C GLY A 76 12.00 -1.79 -9.03
N ILE A 77 10.79 -2.29 -9.23
CA ILE A 77 9.57 -1.50 -9.39
C ILE A 77 8.51 -1.97 -8.41
N ASP A 78 7.98 -1.07 -7.62
CA ASP A 78 6.79 -1.28 -6.80
C ASP A 78 5.74 -0.22 -7.08
N THR A 79 4.48 -0.59 -6.90
CA THR A 79 3.32 0.28 -7.15
C THR A 79 2.18 -0.01 -6.18
N TRP A 80 1.10 0.75 -6.29
CA TRP A 80 -0.19 0.42 -5.67
C TRP A 80 -0.76 -0.89 -6.21
N GLY A 81 -1.66 -1.52 -5.45
CA GLY A 81 -2.26 -2.83 -5.75
C GLY A 81 -3.43 -2.78 -6.73
N VAL A 82 -3.96 -3.94 -7.04
CA VAL A 82 -5.23 -4.30 -7.70
C VAL A 82 -5.39 -3.94 -9.17
N ASP A 83 -4.75 -2.89 -9.69
CA ASP A 83 -4.94 -2.43 -11.06
C ASP A 83 -4.06 -3.19 -12.05
N PHE A 84 -4.54 -3.35 -13.27
CA PHE A 84 -3.89 -4.16 -14.29
C PHE A 84 -4.08 -3.61 -15.70
N VAL A 85 -3.23 -4.05 -16.61
CA VAL A 85 -3.24 -3.75 -18.04
C VAL A 85 -3.67 -4.98 -18.82
N CYS A 86 -4.55 -4.81 -19.82
CA CYS A 86 -4.88 -5.82 -20.80
C CYS A 86 -3.86 -5.77 -21.96
N VAL A 87 -3.19 -6.88 -22.22
CA VAL A 87 -2.16 -7.00 -23.27
C VAL A 87 -2.69 -7.89 -24.39
N GLY A 88 -2.61 -7.42 -25.64
CA GLY A 88 -3.00 -8.17 -26.81
C GLY A 88 -1.98 -9.24 -27.22
N LYS A 89 -2.33 -10.12 -28.16
CA LYS A 89 -1.45 -11.17 -28.69
C LYS A 89 -0.19 -10.64 -29.38
N ASP A 90 -0.22 -9.40 -29.81
CA ASP A 90 0.92 -8.68 -30.41
C ASP A 90 1.85 -8.05 -29.35
N GLY A 91 1.54 -8.19 -28.07
CA GLY A 91 2.26 -7.59 -26.96
C GLY A 91 1.90 -6.12 -26.69
N GLY A 92 1.00 -5.54 -27.45
CA GLY A 92 0.54 -4.16 -27.26
C GLY A 92 -0.50 -4.01 -26.13
N PHE A 93 -0.48 -2.88 -25.43
CA PHE A 93 -1.52 -2.56 -24.46
C PHE A 93 -2.81 -2.13 -25.17
N LEU A 94 -3.90 -2.78 -24.84
CA LEU A 94 -5.19 -2.60 -25.52
C LEU A 94 -5.93 -1.35 -25.09
N ARG A 95 -5.67 -0.88 -23.86
CA ARG A 95 -6.21 0.35 -23.28
C ARG A 95 -5.35 0.79 -22.09
N GLN A 96 -5.43 2.07 -21.71
CA GLN A 96 -4.95 2.55 -20.42
C GLN A 96 -5.66 1.79 -19.28
N PRO A 97 -4.96 1.41 -18.21
CA PRO A 97 -5.57 0.69 -17.09
C PRO A 97 -6.58 1.57 -16.36
N TYR A 98 -7.71 1.00 -15.96
CA TYR A 98 -8.62 1.68 -15.05
C TYR A 98 -7.90 1.96 -13.72
N SER A 99 -8.26 3.09 -13.13
CA SER A 99 -7.90 3.35 -11.73
C SER A 99 -8.86 2.62 -10.79
N TYR A 100 -8.36 2.11 -9.68
CA TYR A 100 -9.20 1.55 -8.62
C TYR A 100 -10.20 2.57 -8.04
N ARG A 101 -10.02 3.86 -8.34
CA ARG A 101 -10.94 4.95 -7.95
C ARG A 101 -12.10 5.13 -8.93
N ASP A 102 -12.08 4.41 -10.05
CA ASP A 102 -13.15 4.46 -11.05
C ASP A 102 -14.46 3.88 -10.49
N PRO A 103 -15.61 4.52 -10.72
CA PRO A 103 -16.88 4.05 -10.18
C PRO A 103 -17.44 2.79 -10.86
N HIS A 104 -16.78 2.23 -11.90
CA HIS A 104 -17.30 1.08 -12.66
C HIS A 104 -17.53 -0.17 -11.80
N THR A 105 -16.86 -0.28 -10.66
CA THR A 105 -16.99 -1.42 -9.72
C THR A 105 -18.03 -1.19 -8.62
N ALA A 106 -18.83 -0.12 -8.69
CA ALA A 106 -19.90 0.10 -7.72
C ALA A 106 -20.89 -1.08 -7.74
N GLY A 107 -21.17 -1.68 -6.57
CA GLY A 107 -22.03 -2.86 -6.44
C GLY A 107 -21.47 -4.17 -7.03
N ALA A 108 -20.21 -4.17 -7.43
CA ALA A 108 -19.58 -5.36 -8.04
C ALA A 108 -19.40 -6.54 -7.06
N PRO A 109 -19.04 -6.36 -5.78
CA PRO A 109 -19.00 -7.46 -4.82
C PRO A 109 -20.36 -8.16 -4.68
N GLU A 110 -21.44 -7.41 -4.49
CA GLU A 110 -22.80 -7.94 -4.35
C GLU A 110 -23.24 -8.72 -5.60
N ALA A 111 -22.85 -8.25 -6.78
CA ALA A 111 -23.14 -8.94 -8.04
C ALA A 111 -22.36 -10.24 -8.17
N PHE A 112 -21.07 -10.25 -7.81
CA PHE A 112 -20.20 -11.42 -7.88
C PHE A 112 -20.60 -12.49 -6.84
N PHE A 113 -20.94 -12.09 -5.62
CA PHE A 113 -21.32 -13.01 -4.55
C PHE A 113 -22.67 -13.72 -4.77
N LYS A 114 -23.42 -13.34 -5.79
CA LYS A 114 -24.56 -14.14 -6.29
C LYS A 114 -24.12 -15.39 -7.07
N LYS A 115 -22.88 -15.42 -7.58
CA LYS A 115 -22.30 -16.54 -8.33
C LYS A 115 -21.47 -17.45 -7.41
N VAL A 116 -20.62 -16.85 -6.57
CA VAL A 116 -19.74 -17.55 -5.63
C VAL A 116 -19.94 -16.93 -4.26
N ALA A 117 -20.24 -17.75 -3.25
CA ALA A 117 -20.48 -17.24 -1.89
C ALA A 117 -19.27 -16.48 -1.35
N ARG A 118 -19.51 -15.34 -0.68
CA ARG A 118 -18.45 -14.51 -0.06
C ARG A 118 -17.50 -15.34 0.81
N LYS A 119 -18.06 -16.20 1.68
CA LYS A 119 -17.30 -17.10 2.54
C LYS A 119 -16.33 -17.97 1.75
N GLN A 120 -16.78 -18.54 0.64
CA GLN A 120 -15.94 -19.39 -0.19
C GLN A 120 -14.80 -18.62 -0.86
N VAL A 121 -15.06 -17.41 -1.35
CA VAL A 121 -14.00 -16.53 -1.91
C VAL A 121 -12.98 -16.19 -0.84
N TYR A 122 -13.43 -15.86 0.38
CA TYR A 122 -12.53 -15.57 1.48
C TYR A 122 -11.74 -16.80 1.93
N GLU A 123 -12.34 -17.97 2.03
CA GLU A 123 -11.65 -19.23 2.37
C GLU A 123 -10.52 -19.56 1.38
N TRP A 124 -10.69 -19.25 0.10
CA TRP A 124 -9.64 -19.45 -0.90
C TRP A 124 -8.55 -18.39 -0.84
N THR A 125 -8.93 -17.13 -0.75
CA THR A 125 -8.01 -16.01 -0.98
C THR A 125 -7.53 -15.33 0.30
N GLY A 126 -8.33 -15.35 1.36
CA GLY A 126 -8.07 -14.63 2.60
C GLY A 126 -8.06 -13.10 2.46
N ILE A 127 -8.55 -12.57 1.34
CA ILE A 127 -8.41 -11.14 1.02
C ILE A 127 -9.64 -10.34 1.48
N GLN A 128 -9.38 -9.20 2.10
CA GLN A 128 -10.38 -8.19 2.47
C GLN A 128 -11.23 -7.82 1.26
N VAL A 129 -12.54 -7.81 1.42
CA VAL A 129 -13.46 -7.38 0.36
C VAL A 129 -13.43 -5.86 0.24
N MET A 130 -12.95 -5.40 -0.91
CA MET A 130 -13.00 -4.02 -1.36
C MET A 130 -13.57 -4.03 -2.78
N ASN A 131 -14.50 -3.13 -3.09
CA ASN A 131 -15.20 -3.11 -4.38
C ASN A 131 -14.25 -3.02 -5.59
N PHE A 132 -13.07 -2.46 -5.41
CA PHE A 132 -12.06 -2.25 -6.44
C PHE A 132 -11.04 -3.40 -6.58
N ASN A 133 -11.13 -4.49 -5.80
CA ASN A 133 -10.22 -5.63 -6.01
C ASN A 133 -10.31 -6.13 -7.44
N SER A 134 -9.20 -6.62 -8.00
CA SER A 134 -9.12 -7.03 -9.41
C SER A 134 -10.18 -8.06 -9.79
N LEU A 135 -10.56 -8.96 -8.86
CA LEU A 135 -11.66 -9.90 -9.02
C LEU A 135 -12.94 -9.20 -9.47
N PHE A 136 -13.32 -8.12 -8.79
CA PHE A 136 -14.56 -7.38 -9.08
C PHE A 136 -14.42 -6.47 -10.28
N GLN A 137 -13.24 -5.92 -10.53
CA GLN A 137 -12.95 -5.20 -11.78
C GLN A 137 -13.15 -6.13 -12.99
N LEU A 138 -12.52 -7.31 -12.99
CA LEU A 138 -12.60 -8.29 -14.07
C LEU A 138 -14.04 -8.81 -14.27
N ASP A 139 -14.77 -9.11 -13.20
CA ASP A 139 -16.16 -9.52 -13.31
C ASP A 139 -17.04 -8.43 -13.91
N THR A 140 -16.81 -7.18 -13.53
CA THR A 140 -17.54 -6.04 -14.09
C THR A 140 -17.25 -5.85 -15.58
N LEU A 141 -15.97 -5.87 -15.95
CA LEU A 141 -15.57 -5.77 -17.36
C LEU A 141 -16.15 -6.90 -18.21
N ARG A 142 -16.15 -8.13 -17.69
CA ARG A 142 -16.76 -9.28 -18.36
C ARG A 142 -18.27 -9.12 -18.54
N ARG A 143 -18.99 -8.73 -17.48
CA ARG A 143 -20.45 -8.52 -17.54
C ARG A 143 -20.82 -7.43 -18.54
N ASN A 144 -19.96 -6.43 -18.69
CA ASN A 144 -20.17 -5.32 -19.62
C ASN A 144 -19.65 -5.60 -21.04
N ASN A 145 -19.18 -6.84 -21.33
CA ASN A 145 -18.60 -7.23 -22.62
C ASN A 145 -17.46 -6.28 -23.04
N ASP A 146 -16.57 -5.95 -22.10
CA ASP A 146 -15.45 -5.04 -22.35
C ASP A 146 -14.54 -5.56 -23.46
N SER A 147 -14.32 -4.74 -24.48
CA SER A 147 -13.57 -5.14 -25.67
C SER A 147 -12.09 -5.36 -25.41
N ALA A 148 -11.47 -4.61 -24.48
CA ALA A 148 -10.07 -4.80 -24.15
C ALA A 148 -9.89 -6.13 -23.41
N LEU A 149 -10.73 -6.44 -22.41
CA LEU A 149 -10.68 -7.74 -21.72
C LEU A 149 -10.97 -8.90 -22.69
N ALA A 150 -11.94 -8.75 -23.60
CA ALA A 150 -12.28 -9.79 -24.57
C ALA A 150 -11.16 -10.09 -25.57
N ALA A 151 -10.31 -9.11 -25.89
CA ALA A 151 -9.17 -9.24 -26.79
C ALA A 151 -7.83 -9.53 -26.08
N ALA A 152 -7.82 -9.51 -24.74
CA ALA A 152 -6.61 -9.71 -23.95
C ALA A 152 -6.07 -11.14 -24.08
N ASP A 153 -4.79 -11.26 -24.35
CA ASP A 153 -4.01 -12.49 -24.20
C ASP A 153 -3.45 -12.62 -22.78
N LYS A 154 -2.93 -11.50 -22.26
CA LYS A 154 -2.36 -11.40 -20.92
C LYS A 154 -2.96 -10.25 -20.10
N LEU A 155 -2.93 -10.43 -18.79
CA LEU A 155 -3.21 -9.42 -17.79
C LEU A 155 -1.94 -9.21 -16.97
N LEU A 156 -1.44 -7.98 -16.93
CA LEU A 156 -0.26 -7.62 -16.16
C LEU A 156 -0.63 -6.57 -15.12
N PHE A 157 -0.29 -6.81 -13.85
CA PHE A 157 -0.41 -5.77 -12.83
C PHE A 157 0.52 -4.61 -13.14
N ILE A 158 0.27 -3.44 -12.56
CA ILE A 158 0.99 -2.22 -12.94
C ILE A 158 2.51 -2.37 -12.86
N PRO A 159 3.13 -2.92 -11.78
CA PRO A 159 4.59 -3.06 -11.73
C PRO A 159 5.09 -4.09 -12.73
N ASP A 160 4.29 -5.14 -13.01
CA ASP A 160 4.62 -6.16 -14.00
C ASP A 160 4.56 -5.59 -15.43
N ALA A 161 3.56 -4.74 -15.73
CA ALA A 161 3.45 -4.06 -17.02
C ALA A 161 4.63 -3.10 -17.27
N LEU A 162 5.05 -2.34 -16.25
CA LEU A 162 6.22 -1.47 -16.36
C LEU A 162 7.52 -2.27 -16.50
N SER A 163 7.66 -3.37 -15.78
CA SER A 163 8.78 -4.30 -15.94
C SER A 163 8.82 -4.92 -17.33
N TYR A 164 7.65 -5.29 -17.87
CA TYR A 164 7.52 -5.76 -19.25
C TYR A 164 8.00 -4.71 -20.27
N MET A 165 7.62 -3.45 -20.09
CA MET A 165 8.08 -2.37 -20.97
C MET A 165 9.61 -2.18 -20.93
N LEU A 166 10.26 -2.49 -19.80
CA LEU A 166 11.71 -2.41 -19.66
C LEU A 166 12.44 -3.64 -20.20
N THR A 167 11.86 -4.85 -20.06
CA THR A 167 12.55 -6.13 -20.27
C THR A 167 12.03 -6.95 -21.44
N GLY A 168 10.79 -6.74 -21.84
CA GLY A 168 10.07 -7.63 -22.77
C GLY A 168 9.55 -8.92 -22.14
N GLU A 169 9.76 -9.13 -20.83
CA GLU A 169 9.35 -10.34 -20.11
C GLU A 169 8.01 -10.12 -19.38
N MET A 170 7.02 -10.97 -19.66
CA MET A 170 5.72 -10.94 -19.02
C MET A 170 5.72 -11.81 -17.77
N VAL A 171 5.67 -11.18 -16.61
CA VAL A 171 5.65 -11.85 -15.31
C VAL A 171 4.40 -11.46 -14.51
N THR A 172 4.17 -12.16 -13.43
CA THR A 172 3.18 -11.84 -12.39
C THR A 172 3.89 -11.96 -11.05
N GLU A 173 4.19 -10.84 -10.42
CA GLU A 173 4.86 -10.83 -9.13
C GLU A 173 3.83 -11.16 -8.02
N TYR A 174 4.22 -12.04 -7.12
CA TYR A 174 3.32 -12.65 -6.13
C TYR A 174 2.69 -11.62 -5.17
N THR A 175 3.45 -10.65 -4.65
CA THR A 175 2.92 -9.72 -3.64
C THR A 175 1.86 -8.80 -4.23
N ILE A 176 2.06 -8.32 -5.46
CA ILE A 176 1.04 -7.52 -6.15
C ILE A 176 -0.16 -8.38 -6.56
N ALA A 177 0.06 -9.58 -7.08
CA ALA A 177 -1.01 -10.50 -7.46
C ALA A 177 -1.88 -10.90 -6.26
N SER A 178 -1.30 -11.01 -5.07
CA SER A 178 -2.04 -11.35 -3.85
C SER A 178 -3.10 -10.32 -3.48
N THR A 179 -2.96 -9.05 -3.90
CA THR A 179 -3.96 -8.00 -3.64
C THR A 179 -5.24 -8.17 -4.47
N ALA A 180 -5.17 -8.95 -5.54
CA ALA A 180 -6.20 -9.04 -6.57
C ALA A 180 -7.45 -9.81 -6.13
N GLN A 181 -7.40 -10.56 -5.01
CA GLN A 181 -8.44 -11.51 -4.61
C GLN A 181 -8.64 -12.65 -5.63
N LEU A 182 -7.55 -13.03 -6.33
CA LEU A 182 -7.52 -14.09 -7.34
C LEU A 182 -6.55 -15.21 -7.00
N VAL A 183 -5.67 -15.00 -6.03
CA VAL A 183 -4.63 -15.96 -5.63
C VAL A 183 -5.10 -16.72 -4.41
N ASN A 184 -4.99 -18.04 -4.45
CA ASN A 184 -5.23 -18.89 -3.29
C ASN A 184 -4.11 -18.69 -2.26
N ALA A 185 -4.49 -18.28 -1.05
CA ALA A 185 -3.55 -17.91 0.00
C ALA A 185 -2.65 -19.06 0.46
N ASN A 186 -3.15 -20.31 0.40
CA ASN A 186 -2.41 -21.50 0.82
C ASN A 186 -1.45 -22.01 -0.26
N THR A 187 -1.92 -22.09 -1.52
CA THR A 187 -1.12 -22.59 -2.64
C THR A 187 -0.23 -21.52 -3.26
N ARG A 188 -0.54 -20.23 -3.03
CA ARG A 188 0.13 -19.06 -3.62
C ARG A 188 0.07 -19.03 -5.15
N LYS A 189 -0.95 -19.65 -5.72
CA LYS A 189 -1.22 -19.71 -7.17
C LYS A 189 -2.60 -19.13 -7.44
N PRO A 190 -2.88 -18.74 -8.69
CA PRO A 190 -4.22 -18.36 -9.08
C PRO A 190 -5.26 -19.43 -8.68
N GLU A 191 -6.42 -18.99 -8.21
CA GLU A 191 -7.50 -19.90 -7.84
C GLU A 191 -8.34 -20.23 -9.08
N ASP A 192 -8.19 -21.46 -9.57
CA ASP A 192 -8.83 -21.94 -10.80
C ASP A 192 -10.36 -21.77 -10.79
N ALA A 193 -10.99 -21.91 -9.63
CA ALA A 193 -12.43 -21.76 -9.52
C ALA A 193 -12.86 -20.29 -9.82
N LEU A 194 -12.11 -19.32 -9.29
CA LEU A 194 -12.36 -17.90 -9.56
C LEU A 194 -12.04 -17.53 -11.02
N LEU A 195 -10.93 -18.05 -11.55
CA LEU A 195 -10.55 -17.79 -12.94
C LEU A 195 -11.62 -18.31 -13.91
N ARG A 196 -12.18 -19.52 -13.67
CA ARG A 196 -13.27 -20.06 -14.51
C ARG A 196 -14.52 -19.18 -14.50
N GLU A 197 -14.89 -18.64 -13.33
CA GLU A 197 -16.03 -17.72 -13.23
C GLU A 197 -15.80 -16.43 -14.04
N LEU A 198 -14.57 -16.00 -14.16
CA LEU A 198 -14.15 -14.86 -14.96
C LEU A 198 -13.93 -15.20 -16.45
N GLY A 199 -13.99 -16.48 -16.84
CA GLY A 199 -13.64 -16.94 -18.18
C GLY A 199 -12.15 -16.82 -18.49
N LEU A 200 -11.32 -16.88 -17.46
CA LEU A 200 -9.86 -16.81 -17.52
C LEU A 200 -9.24 -18.16 -17.16
N THR A 201 -7.95 -18.26 -17.41
CA THR A 201 -7.09 -19.37 -17.01
C THR A 201 -5.76 -18.82 -16.49
N GLU A 202 -4.93 -19.65 -15.88
CA GLU A 202 -3.58 -19.26 -15.47
C GLU A 202 -2.74 -18.71 -16.65
N ASN A 203 -3.01 -19.17 -17.86
CA ASN A 203 -2.32 -18.69 -19.07
C ASN A 203 -2.58 -17.21 -19.40
N ASN A 204 -3.62 -16.59 -18.83
CA ASN A 204 -3.86 -15.16 -18.97
C ASN A 204 -2.94 -14.30 -18.11
N PHE A 205 -2.11 -14.89 -17.26
CA PHE A 205 -1.11 -14.21 -16.45
C PHE A 205 0.30 -14.46 -16.98
N GLY A 206 1.26 -13.65 -16.54
CA GLY A 206 2.68 -13.88 -16.82
C GLY A 206 3.24 -15.04 -15.99
N ARG A 207 4.51 -15.39 -16.20
CA ARG A 207 5.24 -16.32 -15.34
C ARG A 207 5.24 -15.78 -13.89
N PHE A 208 4.76 -16.57 -12.94
CA PHE A 208 4.82 -16.17 -11.53
C PHE A 208 6.27 -16.03 -11.06
N VAL A 209 6.55 -14.91 -10.38
CA VAL A 209 7.84 -14.61 -9.76
C VAL A 209 7.65 -14.13 -8.33
N TYR A 210 8.67 -14.32 -7.52
CA TYR A 210 8.68 -13.93 -6.12
C TYR A 210 9.74 -12.86 -5.86
N PRO A 211 9.63 -12.05 -4.78
CA PRO A 211 10.64 -11.07 -4.42
C PRO A 211 12.04 -11.68 -4.37
N GLY A 212 13.00 -11.05 -5.06
CA GLY A 212 14.37 -11.52 -5.22
C GLY A 212 14.64 -12.27 -6.53
N GLU A 213 13.62 -12.65 -7.31
CA GLU A 213 13.84 -13.30 -8.59
C GLU A 213 14.15 -12.29 -9.71
N LYS A 214 15.02 -12.68 -10.64
CA LYS A 214 15.29 -11.91 -11.84
C LYS A 214 14.11 -12.02 -12.81
N ILE A 215 13.56 -10.87 -13.24
CA ILE A 215 12.54 -10.78 -14.29
C ILE A 215 13.19 -10.93 -15.65
N GLY A 216 14.15 -10.06 -15.95
CA GLY A 216 14.88 -10.00 -17.21
C GLY A 216 15.99 -8.96 -17.15
N THR A 217 16.42 -8.49 -18.29
CA THR A 217 17.38 -7.37 -18.42
C THR A 217 16.79 -6.31 -19.37
N LEU A 218 17.31 -5.09 -19.30
CA LEU A 218 16.87 -4.01 -20.18
C LEU A 218 16.94 -4.42 -21.64
N THR A 219 15.87 -4.20 -22.40
CA THR A 219 15.84 -4.43 -23.86
C THR A 219 16.87 -3.56 -24.57
N LYS A 220 17.31 -3.96 -25.78
CA LYS A 220 18.22 -3.16 -26.59
C LYS A 220 17.68 -1.76 -26.89
N GLU A 221 16.36 -1.62 -26.98
CA GLU A 221 15.70 -0.33 -27.14
C GLU A 221 15.90 0.56 -25.92
N VAL A 222 15.61 0.04 -24.72
CA VAL A 222 15.79 0.77 -23.46
C VAL A 222 17.26 1.11 -23.23
N GLN A 223 18.18 0.17 -23.50
CA GLN A 223 19.63 0.44 -23.44
C GLN A 223 20.02 1.63 -24.34
N ARG A 224 19.53 1.65 -25.58
CA ARG A 224 19.79 2.76 -26.53
C ARG A 224 19.18 4.07 -26.06
N MET A 225 17.95 4.06 -25.51
CA MET A 225 17.26 5.26 -25.04
C MET A 225 17.92 5.88 -23.82
N THR A 226 18.46 5.05 -22.92
CA THR A 226 19.00 5.49 -21.63
C THR A 226 20.51 5.67 -21.63
N GLY A 227 21.23 4.99 -22.54
CA GLY A 227 22.68 4.91 -22.53
C GLY A 227 23.25 3.90 -21.52
N LEU A 228 22.38 3.12 -20.87
CA LEU A 228 22.76 2.06 -19.94
C LEU A 228 23.08 0.75 -20.66
N GLY A 229 23.78 -0.15 -19.95
CA GLY A 229 24.08 -1.49 -20.42
C GLY A 229 22.96 -2.51 -20.13
N ASP A 230 23.37 -3.76 -20.00
CA ASP A 230 22.50 -4.91 -19.73
C ASP A 230 22.17 -5.02 -18.24
N ILE A 231 21.37 -4.09 -17.74
CA ILE A 231 21.00 -4.01 -16.32
C ILE A 231 19.85 -4.98 -16.03
N PRO A 232 19.96 -5.84 -14.98
CA PRO A 232 18.86 -6.72 -14.58
C PRO A 232 17.73 -5.94 -13.90
N VAL A 233 16.49 -6.37 -14.18
CA VAL A 233 15.29 -5.98 -13.45
C VAL A 233 14.94 -7.13 -12.51
N ILE A 234 14.82 -6.82 -11.23
CA ILE A 234 14.55 -7.77 -10.15
C ILE A 234 13.11 -7.60 -9.68
N ALA A 235 12.39 -8.70 -9.52
CA ALA A 235 11.13 -8.70 -8.81
C ALA A 235 11.40 -8.29 -7.35
N VAL A 236 11.00 -7.09 -6.99
CA VAL A 236 10.91 -6.68 -5.60
C VAL A 236 9.53 -7.05 -5.08
N ALA A 237 9.16 -6.68 -3.85
CA ALA A 237 7.76 -6.76 -3.49
C ALA A 237 6.99 -5.70 -4.30
N GLY A 238 6.33 -6.14 -5.37
CA GLY A 238 5.69 -5.26 -6.35
C GLY A 238 4.54 -4.44 -5.79
N HIS A 239 3.93 -4.87 -4.68
CA HIS A 239 3.00 -4.07 -3.89
C HIS A 239 3.78 -3.13 -2.95
N ASP A 240 3.59 -1.82 -3.08
CA ASP A 240 4.28 -0.78 -2.32
C ASP A 240 4.28 -1.03 -0.80
N THR A 241 3.14 -1.47 -0.26
CA THR A 241 3.02 -1.83 1.16
C THR A 241 3.84 -3.07 1.51
N ALA A 242 3.98 -4.04 0.63
CA ALA A 242 4.83 -5.21 0.90
C ALA A 242 6.31 -4.81 0.94
N SER A 243 6.74 -3.94 0.03
CA SER A 243 8.07 -3.32 0.09
C SER A 243 8.25 -2.52 1.38
N ALA A 244 7.27 -1.69 1.76
CA ALA A 244 7.32 -0.92 3.01
C ALA A 244 7.47 -1.83 4.25
N VAL A 245 6.69 -2.90 4.35
CA VAL A 245 6.76 -3.84 5.48
C VAL A 245 8.11 -4.57 5.54
N ALA A 246 8.71 -4.90 4.41
CA ALA A 246 10.04 -5.48 4.36
C ALA A 246 11.09 -4.60 5.05
N SER A 247 10.91 -3.27 5.01
CA SER A 247 11.82 -2.29 5.62
C SER A 247 11.58 -2.04 7.12
N VAL A 248 10.56 -2.64 7.73
CA VAL A 248 10.31 -2.46 9.18
C VAL A 248 11.54 -2.86 9.99
N PRO A 249 12.10 -1.95 10.81
CA PRO A 249 13.37 -2.20 11.52
C PRO A 249 13.20 -3.06 12.79
N ALA A 250 12.28 -4.04 12.74
CA ALA A 250 12.01 -4.93 13.86
C ALA A 250 13.13 -5.95 14.05
N MET A 251 13.50 -6.17 15.31
CA MET A 251 14.58 -7.08 15.69
C MET A 251 14.09 -8.45 16.16
N ASN A 252 12.79 -8.60 16.37
CA ASN A 252 12.11 -9.83 16.76
C ASN A 252 10.73 -9.89 16.07
N PRO A 253 10.01 -11.03 16.11
CA PRO A 253 8.70 -11.17 15.47
C PRO A 253 7.54 -10.54 16.25
N ASP A 254 7.76 -10.04 17.48
CA ASP A 254 6.72 -9.61 18.42
C ASP A 254 6.28 -8.15 18.16
N PHE A 255 5.99 -7.84 16.92
CA PHE A 255 5.61 -6.49 16.48
C PHE A 255 4.39 -6.49 15.58
N ALA A 256 3.69 -5.37 15.61
CA ALA A 256 2.80 -4.96 14.54
C ALA A 256 3.40 -3.79 13.76
N TYR A 257 2.96 -3.62 12.54
CA TYR A 257 3.29 -2.45 11.73
C TYR A 257 2.05 -1.64 11.37
N LEU A 258 2.26 -0.35 11.15
CA LEU A 258 1.30 0.59 10.60
C LEU A 258 1.97 1.33 9.44
N SER A 259 1.67 0.94 8.21
CA SER A 259 2.05 1.72 7.03
C SER A 259 1.08 2.89 6.92
N SER A 260 1.55 4.08 7.30
CA SER A 260 0.73 5.28 7.44
C SER A 260 0.98 6.26 6.29
N GLY A 261 -0.05 6.46 5.49
CA GLY A 261 -0.10 7.36 4.34
C GLY A 261 -1.53 7.84 4.10
N THR A 262 -1.93 7.98 2.84
CA THR A 262 -3.32 8.24 2.44
C THR A 262 -4.25 7.18 3.03
N TRP A 263 -3.87 5.91 2.87
CA TRP A 263 -4.39 4.76 3.61
C TRP A 263 -3.52 4.49 4.83
N SER A 264 -4.06 3.80 5.81
CA SER A 264 -3.34 3.22 6.94
C SER A 264 -3.53 1.71 6.90
N LEU A 265 -2.43 0.97 6.73
CA LEU A 265 -2.46 -0.49 6.68
C LEU A 265 -1.78 -1.02 7.94
N MET A 266 -2.57 -1.60 8.85
CA MET A 266 -2.07 -2.15 10.11
C MET A 266 -2.11 -3.66 10.08
N GLY A 267 -1.00 -4.30 10.45
CA GLY A 267 -0.91 -5.75 10.42
C GLY A 267 0.29 -6.34 11.12
N VAL A 268 0.41 -7.66 10.97
CA VAL A 268 1.53 -8.47 11.44
C VAL A 268 2.05 -9.34 10.30
N GLU A 269 3.30 -9.78 10.39
CA GLU A 269 3.85 -10.81 9.50
C GLU A 269 3.64 -12.20 10.09
N THR A 270 3.11 -13.12 9.30
CA THR A 270 2.86 -14.52 9.69
C THR A 270 3.55 -15.48 8.72
N LYS A 271 3.81 -16.71 9.14
CA LYS A 271 4.41 -17.76 8.27
C LYS A 271 3.42 -18.37 7.28
N GLY A 272 2.15 -18.24 7.54
CA GLY A 272 1.07 -18.73 6.69
C GLY A 272 -0.21 -17.90 6.88
N PRO A 273 -1.21 -18.06 6.01
CA PRO A 273 -2.43 -17.30 6.09
C PRO A 273 -3.25 -17.64 7.34
N VAL A 274 -3.90 -16.64 7.92
CA VAL A 274 -4.85 -16.78 9.03
C VAL A 274 -6.24 -16.55 8.47
N ILE A 275 -6.91 -17.63 8.07
CA ILE A 275 -8.23 -17.59 7.44
C ILE A 275 -9.22 -18.30 8.37
N THR A 276 -10.02 -17.55 9.08
CA THR A 276 -11.00 -18.00 10.06
C THR A 276 -12.31 -17.22 9.89
N GLU A 277 -13.38 -17.70 10.51
CA GLU A 277 -14.65 -16.94 10.55
C GLU A 277 -14.48 -15.56 11.21
N GLU A 278 -13.57 -15.46 12.18
CA GLU A 278 -13.28 -14.20 12.84
C GLU A 278 -12.55 -13.21 11.91
N THR A 279 -11.50 -13.67 11.19
CA THR A 279 -10.79 -12.82 10.22
C THR A 279 -11.69 -12.38 9.08
N GLU A 280 -12.61 -13.23 8.61
CA GLU A 280 -13.61 -12.89 7.62
C GLU A 280 -14.59 -11.82 8.14
N SER A 281 -15.17 -12.06 9.32
CA SER A 281 -16.16 -11.15 9.92
C SER A 281 -15.58 -9.76 10.21
N LEU A 282 -14.31 -9.71 10.63
CA LEU A 282 -13.56 -8.48 10.88
C LEU A 282 -12.97 -7.87 9.59
N ASN A 283 -13.15 -8.53 8.45
CA ASN A 283 -12.67 -8.12 7.14
C ASN A 283 -11.15 -7.86 7.11
N PHE A 284 -10.36 -8.80 7.62
CA PHE A 284 -8.90 -8.81 7.50
C PHE A 284 -8.45 -9.41 6.18
N THR A 285 -7.25 -9.02 5.73
CA THR A 285 -6.64 -9.51 4.48
C THR A 285 -5.34 -10.27 4.77
N ASN A 286 -5.07 -11.29 3.96
CA ASN A 286 -3.86 -12.14 4.01
C ASN A 286 -3.07 -11.94 2.71
N GLU A 287 -2.31 -10.86 2.63
CA GLU A 287 -1.55 -10.52 1.43
C GLU A 287 -0.14 -11.11 1.46
N GLY A 288 0.42 -11.37 0.30
CA GLY A 288 1.79 -11.85 0.15
C GLY A 288 2.83 -10.90 0.71
N GLY A 289 3.78 -11.43 1.47
CA GLY A 289 4.95 -10.72 1.98
C GLY A 289 6.24 -11.20 1.34
N VAL A 290 7.36 -10.72 1.86
CA VAL A 290 8.72 -11.09 1.45
C VAL A 290 9.17 -12.33 2.23
N ASP A 291 10.11 -13.11 1.67
CA ASP A 291 10.66 -14.32 2.29
C ASP A 291 9.60 -15.35 2.71
N GLY A 292 8.57 -15.48 1.86
CA GLY A 292 7.50 -16.45 2.09
C GLY A 292 6.55 -16.11 3.24
N THR A 293 6.58 -14.90 3.78
CA THR A 293 5.62 -14.45 4.79
C THR A 293 4.27 -14.09 4.18
N ILE A 294 3.27 -14.03 5.04
CA ILE A 294 1.96 -13.44 4.77
C ILE A 294 1.82 -12.20 5.65
N ARG A 295 1.28 -11.14 5.10
CA ARG A 295 0.90 -9.94 5.82
C ARG A 295 -0.58 -10.05 6.19
N LEU A 296 -0.87 -10.43 7.44
CA LEU A 296 -2.22 -10.36 7.99
C LEU A 296 -2.47 -8.91 8.41
N LEU A 297 -3.33 -8.21 7.69
CA LEU A 297 -3.54 -6.79 7.91
C LEU A 297 -4.98 -6.36 7.69
N LYS A 298 -5.26 -5.12 8.09
CA LYS A 298 -6.50 -4.41 7.76
C LYS A 298 -6.16 -3.07 7.12
N ASN A 299 -6.84 -2.79 6.01
CA ASN A 299 -6.86 -1.47 5.40
C ASN A 299 -7.81 -0.58 6.23
N ILE A 300 -7.33 0.58 6.61
CA ILE A 300 -8.01 1.60 7.39
C ILE A 300 -7.95 2.90 6.61
N CYS A 301 -8.98 3.73 6.63
CA CYS A 301 -8.88 5.08 6.13
C CYS A 301 -7.82 5.85 6.94
N GLY A 302 -6.84 6.42 6.26
CA GLY A 302 -5.71 7.09 6.90
C GLY A 302 -5.80 8.61 6.83
N MET A 303 -4.70 9.23 6.39
CA MET A 303 -4.59 10.69 6.27
C MET A 303 -5.45 11.28 5.14
N TRP A 304 -6.15 10.47 4.36
CA TRP A 304 -7.12 10.89 3.35
C TRP A 304 -8.11 11.91 3.89
N LEU A 305 -8.65 11.70 5.09
CA LEU A 305 -9.57 12.62 5.75
C LEU A 305 -8.96 14.01 5.88
N LEU A 306 -7.74 14.10 6.41
CA LEU A 306 -7.04 15.37 6.58
C LEU A 306 -6.64 16.00 5.25
N GLU A 307 -6.15 15.21 4.30
CA GLU A 307 -5.72 15.72 2.99
C GLU A 307 -6.88 16.33 2.20
N ARG A 308 -8.07 15.75 2.29
CA ARG A 308 -9.27 16.32 1.66
C ARG A 308 -9.66 17.65 2.31
N CYS A 309 -9.60 17.76 3.64
CA CYS A 309 -9.84 19.01 4.35
C CYS A 309 -8.76 20.05 3.99
N ARG A 310 -7.47 19.67 3.98
CA ARG A 310 -6.36 20.55 3.63
C ARG A 310 -6.48 21.13 2.22
N ALA A 311 -6.88 20.31 1.27
CA ALA A 311 -7.10 20.75 -0.10
C ALA A 311 -8.17 21.86 -0.17
N ALA A 312 -9.26 21.72 0.60
CA ALA A 312 -10.32 22.73 0.68
C ALA A 312 -9.87 24.00 1.42
N TRP A 313 -8.98 23.88 2.40
CA TRP A 313 -8.47 25.02 3.20
C TRP A 313 -7.30 25.77 2.56
N GLY A 314 -6.88 25.44 1.33
CA GLY A 314 -5.78 26.11 0.62
C GLY A 314 -4.39 25.61 1.03
N GLN A 315 -4.25 24.30 1.30
CA GLN A 315 -2.96 23.63 1.57
C GLN A 315 -2.22 24.19 2.81
N ILE A 316 -2.93 24.38 3.91
CA ILE A 316 -2.35 24.79 5.20
C ILE A 316 -1.21 23.84 5.61
N SER A 317 -0.18 24.38 6.26
CA SER A 317 0.97 23.58 6.68
C SER A 317 0.63 22.59 7.79
N TYR A 318 1.27 21.41 7.79
CA TYR A 318 1.09 20.43 8.85
C TYR A 318 1.43 20.97 10.26
N PRO A 319 2.54 21.68 10.47
CA PRO A 319 2.85 22.25 11.79
C PRO A 319 1.75 23.17 12.34
N GLU A 320 1.13 24.00 11.47
CA GLU A 320 0.03 24.88 11.87
C GLU A 320 -1.19 24.06 12.30
N LEU A 321 -1.60 23.07 11.51
CA LEU A 321 -2.73 22.20 11.83
C LEU A 321 -2.52 21.38 13.10
N ILE A 322 -1.31 20.89 13.32
CA ILE A 322 -0.92 20.16 14.52
C ILE A 322 -1.02 21.07 15.76
N ALA A 323 -0.55 22.32 15.66
CA ALA A 323 -0.64 23.29 16.75
C ALA A 323 -2.10 23.62 17.09
N GLU A 324 -2.95 23.86 16.07
CA GLU A 324 -4.38 24.11 16.26
C GLU A 324 -5.11 22.91 16.89
N ALA A 325 -4.80 21.69 16.43
CA ALA A 325 -5.36 20.45 16.98
C ALA A 325 -4.97 20.29 18.45
N ASN A 326 -3.70 20.50 18.78
CA ASN A 326 -3.20 20.36 20.14
C ASN A 326 -3.82 21.40 21.11
N ALA A 327 -4.18 22.59 20.63
CA ALA A 327 -4.85 23.61 21.40
C ALA A 327 -6.37 23.40 21.56
N SER A 328 -6.96 22.46 20.82
CA SER A 328 -8.40 22.17 20.88
C SER A 328 -8.75 21.24 22.05
N GLU A 329 -10.04 21.21 22.45
CA GLU A 329 -10.54 20.36 23.53
C GLU A 329 -10.41 18.85 23.19
N PRO A 330 -9.83 18.03 24.11
CA PRO A 330 -9.65 16.59 23.88
C PRO A 330 -10.99 15.84 23.79
N PHE A 331 -11.03 14.85 22.87
CA PHE A 331 -12.12 13.86 22.74
C PHE A 331 -13.52 14.45 22.62
N ARG A 332 -13.61 15.70 22.16
CA ARG A 332 -14.88 16.41 22.00
C ARG A 332 -15.79 15.76 20.96
N SER A 333 -15.21 15.27 19.87
CA SER A 333 -15.92 14.67 18.74
C SER A 333 -15.09 13.52 18.20
N LEU A 334 -15.72 12.37 17.96
CA LEU A 334 -15.06 11.16 17.44
C LEU A 334 -15.86 10.60 16.26
N ILE A 335 -15.15 10.07 15.27
CA ILE A 335 -15.75 9.49 14.07
C ILE A 335 -15.22 8.07 13.83
N ASN A 336 -15.96 7.24 13.09
CA ASN A 336 -15.41 6.03 12.49
C ASN A 336 -14.71 6.41 11.19
N PRO A 337 -13.36 6.40 11.11
CA PRO A 337 -12.65 6.79 9.88
C PRO A 337 -13.01 5.97 8.66
N ASP A 338 -13.50 4.73 8.86
CA ASP A 338 -13.86 3.80 7.79
C ASP A 338 -15.34 3.90 7.36
N ASP A 339 -16.08 4.88 7.85
CA ASP A 339 -17.47 5.08 7.47
C ASP A 339 -17.59 5.42 5.98
N VAL A 340 -18.63 4.88 5.33
CA VAL A 340 -18.89 5.10 3.90
C VAL A 340 -19.07 6.57 3.53
N LEU A 341 -19.49 7.40 4.49
CA LEU A 341 -19.63 8.84 4.34
C LEU A 341 -18.30 9.52 3.96
N PHE A 342 -17.17 8.93 4.37
CA PHE A 342 -15.83 9.49 4.14
C PHE A 342 -15.12 8.92 2.91
N ALA A 343 -15.73 7.99 2.19
CA ALA A 343 -15.07 7.33 1.06
C ALA A 343 -14.69 8.33 -0.05
N ASN A 344 -15.60 9.19 -0.46
CA ASN A 344 -15.34 10.27 -1.43
C ASN A 344 -16.39 11.39 -1.38
N PRO A 345 -16.56 12.09 -0.25
CA PRO A 345 -17.52 13.19 -0.17
C PRO A 345 -17.06 14.40 -1.00
N ALA A 346 -18.01 15.19 -1.49
CA ALA A 346 -17.72 16.46 -2.15
C ALA A 346 -17.03 17.46 -1.19
N ASP A 347 -17.44 17.45 0.08
CA ASP A 347 -16.89 18.26 1.17
C ASP A 347 -16.65 17.36 2.39
N MET A 348 -15.37 17.13 2.72
CA MET A 348 -14.98 16.26 3.83
C MET A 348 -15.26 16.93 5.20
N GLU A 349 -15.09 18.24 5.31
CA GLU A 349 -15.39 18.96 6.55
C GLU A 349 -16.88 18.82 6.89
N GLN A 350 -17.75 19.06 5.92
CA GLN A 350 -19.19 18.90 6.08
C GLN A 350 -19.57 17.45 6.40
N ALA A 351 -18.90 16.47 5.81
CA ALA A 351 -19.14 15.06 6.09
C ALA A 351 -18.81 14.71 7.56
N ILE A 352 -17.68 15.21 8.09
CA ILE A 352 -17.30 15.04 9.50
C ILE A 352 -18.32 15.70 10.44
N GLN A 353 -18.75 16.92 10.12
CA GLN A 353 -19.75 17.64 10.88
C GLN A 353 -21.10 16.92 10.89
N THR A 354 -21.51 16.38 9.73
CA THR A 354 -22.74 15.59 9.59
C THR A 354 -22.66 14.31 10.45
N TYR A 355 -21.56 13.56 10.37
CA TYR A 355 -21.36 12.37 11.19
C TYR A 355 -21.48 12.69 12.69
N CYS A 356 -20.84 13.75 13.16
CA CYS A 356 -20.91 14.16 14.57
C CYS A 356 -22.33 14.58 14.97
N SER A 357 -23.04 15.30 14.11
CA SER A 357 -24.43 15.69 14.34
C SER A 357 -25.35 14.46 14.45
N ASP A 358 -25.25 13.53 13.53
CA ASP A 358 -26.09 12.33 13.45
C ASP A 358 -25.82 11.38 14.63
N SER A 359 -24.58 11.33 15.11
CA SER A 359 -24.19 10.60 16.31
C SER A 359 -24.39 11.37 17.63
N HIS A 360 -25.09 12.52 17.58
CA HIS A 360 -25.43 13.35 18.74
C HIS A 360 -24.21 13.84 19.54
N GLN A 361 -23.08 14.07 18.87
CA GLN A 361 -21.86 14.61 19.45
C GLN A 361 -21.76 16.13 19.23
N PRO A 362 -20.93 16.84 20.00
CA PRO A 362 -20.59 18.23 19.70
C PRO A 362 -19.98 18.33 18.28
N VAL A 363 -20.58 19.15 17.41
CA VAL A 363 -20.11 19.34 16.04
C VAL A 363 -18.84 20.18 16.03
N PRO A 364 -17.72 19.73 15.41
CA PRO A 364 -16.50 20.50 15.31
C PRO A 364 -16.71 21.72 14.38
N GLN A 365 -16.29 22.92 14.83
CA GLN A 365 -16.54 24.19 14.13
C GLN A 365 -15.26 24.86 13.63
N THR A 366 -14.10 24.50 14.17
CA THR A 366 -12.80 25.08 13.79
C THR A 366 -11.91 24.02 13.16
N ARG A 367 -10.95 24.46 12.34
CA ARG A 367 -9.95 23.57 11.76
C ARG A 367 -9.26 22.70 12.81
N GLY A 368 -8.85 23.32 13.93
CA GLY A 368 -8.20 22.60 15.03
C GLY A 368 -9.09 21.50 15.63
N GLN A 369 -10.38 21.77 15.81
CA GLN A 369 -11.34 20.75 16.29
C GLN A 369 -11.52 19.61 15.28
N ILE A 370 -11.56 19.92 13.98
CA ILE A 370 -11.68 18.91 12.92
C ILE A 370 -10.42 18.05 12.85
N VAL A 371 -9.24 18.66 12.85
CA VAL A 371 -7.96 17.91 12.82
C VAL A 371 -7.81 17.05 14.07
N ARG A 372 -8.18 17.58 15.23
CA ARG A 372 -8.16 16.81 16.47
C ARG A 372 -9.12 15.62 16.43
N CYS A 373 -10.35 15.84 15.99
CA CYS A 373 -11.34 14.77 15.77
C CYS A 373 -10.77 13.67 14.87
N ILE A 374 -10.13 14.03 13.75
CA ILE A 374 -9.49 13.06 12.83
C ILE A 374 -8.39 12.29 13.55
N PHE A 375 -7.43 12.96 14.19
CA PHE A 375 -6.27 12.30 14.79
C PHE A 375 -6.62 11.42 15.97
N GLU A 376 -7.51 11.88 16.87
CA GLU A 376 -7.98 11.08 17.99
C GLU A 376 -8.75 9.86 17.51
N SER A 377 -9.61 10.03 16.50
CA SER A 377 -10.37 8.93 15.92
C SER A 377 -9.45 7.91 15.21
N LEU A 378 -8.42 8.37 14.49
CA LEU A 378 -7.41 7.48 13.89
C LEU A 378 -6.66 6.69 14.96
N ALA A 379 -6.16 7.35 16.01
CA ALA A 379 -5.45 6.67 17.10
C ALA A 379 -6.31 5.60 17.79
N LEU A 380 -7.61 5.91 18.05
CA LEU A 380 -8.56 4.97 18.63
C LEU A 380 -8.94 3.83 17.67
N ARG A 381 -9.01 4.11 16.37
CA ARG A 381 -9.21 3.09 15.34
C ARG A 381 -8.01 2.16 15.24
N TYR A 382 -6.79 2.68 15.31
CA TYR A 382 -5.57 1.87 15.37
C TYR A 382 -5.57 0.95 16.59
N ARG A 383 -5.99 1.46 17.77
CA ARG A 383 -6.18 0.62 18.95
C ARG A 383 -7.17 -0.51 18.69
N GLN A 384 -8.33 -0.22 18.13
CA GLN A 384 -9.35 -1.24 17.84
C GLN A 384 -8.82 -2.34 16.90
N VAL A 385 -8.09 -1.96 15.86
CA VAL A 385 -7.48 -2.93 14.93
C VAL A 385 -6.35 -3.71 15.60
N LEU A 386 -5.54 -3.05 16.44
CA LEU A 386 -4.47 -3.72 17.18
C LEU A 386 -5.03 -4.74 18.21
N ASP A 387 -6.13 -4.40 18.88
CA ASP A 387 -6.79 -5.33 19.82
C ASP A 387 -7.29 -6.59 19.07
N ASN A 388 -7.86 -6.43 17.86
CA ASN A 388 -8.22 -7.56 17.01
C ASN A 388 -6.97 -8.36 16.59
N LEU A 389 -5.88 -7.69 16.17
CA LEU A 389 -4.64 -8.35 15.80
C LEU A 389 -4.03 -9.15 16.96
N ARG A 390 -4.14 -8.67 18.21
CA ARG A 390 -3.68 -9.41 19.40
C ARG A 390 -4.39 -10.75 19.58
N THR A 391 -5.66 -10.87 19.15
CA THR A 391 -6.41 -12.15 19.20
C THR A 391 -6.09 -13.05 18.01
N LEU A 392 -5.74 -12.48 16.86
CA LEU A 392 -5.53 -13.20 15.60
C LEU A 392 -4.07 -13.58 15.36
N SER A 393 -3.12 -12.84 15.94
CA SER A 393 -1.68 -13.03 15.73
C SER A 393 -1.18 -14.31 16.44
N PRO A 394 -0.33 -15.10 15.78
CA PRO A 394 0.35 -16.21 16.42
C PRO A 394 1.46 -15.80 17.40
N HIS A 395 1.82 -14.50 17.42
CA HIS A 395 2.85 -13.92 18.27
C HIS A 395 2.29 -12.78 19.11
N PRO A 396 2.83 -12.51 20.31
CA PRO A 396 2.50 -11.32 21.06
C PRO A 396 2.87 -10.07 20.26
N ILE A 397 2.24 -8.94 20.58
CA ILE A 397 2.53 -7.66 19.96
C ILE A 397 3.00 -6.71 21.06
N GLU A 398 4.30 -6.49 21.11
CA GLU A 398 4.96 -5.67 22.14
C GLU A 398 5.32 -4.26 21.65
N THR A 399 5.39 -4.07 20.33
CA THR A 399 5.78 -2.79 19.69
C THR A 399 4.95 -2.56 18.44
N LEU A 400 4.56 -1.33 18.19
CA LEU A 400 3.95 -0.89 16.93
C LEU A 400 4.96 -0.05 16.14
N HIS A 401 5.37 -0.53 14.96
CA HIS A 401 6.21 0.24 14.04
C HIS A 401 5.34 1.06 13.08
N VAL A 402 5.46 2.38 13.14
CA VAL A 402 4.80 3.30 12.19
C VAL A 402 5.79 3.67 11.09
N ILE A 403 5.50 3.25 9.87
CA ILE A 403 6.33 3.46 8.68
C ILE A 403 5.61 4.29 7.63
N GLY A 404 6.35 4.81 6.66
CA GLY A 404 5.80 5.68 5.61
C GLY A 404 5.68 7.14 6.05
N GLY A 405 5.03 7.97 5.24
CA GLY A 405 4.95 9.42 5.45
C GLY A 405 4.35 9.83 6.80
N GLY A 406 3.41 9.06 7.33
CA GLY A 406 2.77 9.29 8.64
C GLY A 406 3.72 9.15 9.84
N SER A 407 4.86 8.47 9.68
CA SER A 407 5.87 8.39 10.74
C SER A 407 6.45 9.75 11.15
N ARG A 408 6.31 10.76 10.30
CA ARG A 408 6.73 12.15 10.58
C ARG A 408 5.72 12.93 11.43
N ASN A 409 4.52 12.40 11.66
CA ASN A 409 3.50 13.08 12.46
C ASN A 409 3.65 12.72 13.95
N GLU A 410 4.51 13.46 14.65
CA GLU A 410 4.82 13.22 16.06
C GLU A 410 3.57 13.22 16.96
N LEU A 411 2.61 14.12 16.71
CA LEU A 411 1.40 14.22 17.52
C LEU A 411 0.53 12.96 17.38
N LEU A 412 0.29 12.52 16.14
CA LEU A 412 -0.49 11.30 15.89
C LEU A 412 0.24 10.07 16.43
N ASN A 413 1.57 9.98 16.28
CA ASN A 413 2.36 8.86 16.79
C ASN A 413 2.31 8.78 18.33
N ARG A 414 2.42 9.92 19.00
CA ARG A 414 2.28 10.02 20.48
C ARG A 414 0.87 9.60 20.92
N TRP A 415 -0.17 10.14 20.29
CA TRP A 415 -1.56 9.78 20.61
C TRP A 415 -1.85 8.31 20.26
N THR A 416 -1.22 7.78 19.22
CA THR A 416 -1.31 6.35 18.91
C THR A 416 -0.68 5.51 20.02
N ALA A 417 0.53 5.86 20.51
CA ALA A 417 1.17 5.15 21.63
C ALA A 417 0.29 5.15 22.88
N ASN A 418 -0.28 6.31 23.21
CA ASN A 418 -1.21 6.46 24.35
C ASN A 418 -2.47 5.60 24.18
N ALA A 419 -3.04 5.58 22.97
CA ALA A 419 -4.24 4.81 22.67
C ALA A 419 -3.99 3.30 22.71
N VAL A 420 -2.89 2.81 22.10
CA VAL A 420 -2.62 1.36 21.96
C VAL A 420 -1.97 0.75 23.22
N GLY A 421 -1.41 1.57 24.09
CA GLY A 421 -0.80 1.16 25.37
C GLY A 421 0.53 0.41 25.22
N ILE A 422 1.20 0.51 24.08
CA ILE A 422 2.53 -0.06 23.82
C ILE A 422 3.43 0.96 23.11
N PRO A 423 4.75 0.80 23.16
CA PRO A 423 5.66 1.70 22.46
C PRO A 423 5.37 1.75 20.96
N VAL A 424 5.41 2.96 20.40
CA VAL A 424 5.34 3.24 18.96
C VAL A 424 6.71 3.68 18.49
N VAL A 425 7.28 2.94 17.54
CA VAL A 425 8.56 3.26 16.89
C VAL A 425 8.27 3.84 15.50
N ALA A 426 8.55 5.13 15.33
CA ALA A 426 8.29 5.86 14.09
C ALA A 426 9.51 5.90 13.18
N GLY A 427 9.31 5.51 11.93
CA GLY A 427 10.30 5.43 10.86
C GLY A 427 10.55 3.99 10.37
N PRO A 428 11.08 3.87 9.17
CA PRO A 428 11.46 4.91 8.21
C PRO A 428 10.26 5.58 7.52
N SER A 429 10.41 6.86 7.16
CA SER A 429 9.39 7.57 6.38
C SER A 429 9.39 7.18 4.90
N GLU A 430 10.53 6.74 4.39
CA GLU A 430 10.76 6.31 3.00
C GLU A 430 10.73 4.77 2.90
N ALA A 431 9.85 4.13 3.65
CA ALA A 431 9.81 2.69 3.88
C ALA A 431 9.73 1.88 2.59
N THR A 432 8.88 2.28 1.65
CA THR A 432 8.68 1.57 0.38
C THR A 432 9.97 1.54 -0.44
N ALA A 433 10.59 2.69 -0.67
CA ALA A 433 11.84 2.79 -1.41
C ALA A 433 12.98 2.00 -0.74
N ILE A 434 13.06 2.05 0.59
CA ILE A 434 14.06 1.29 1.35
C ILE A 434 13.83 -0.20 1.17
N GLY A 435 12.61 -0.68 1.31
CA GLY A 435 12.28 -2.10 1.12
C GLY A 435 12.59 -2.59 -0.29
N ASN A 436 12.24 -1.80 -1.32
CA ASN A 436 12.59 -2.07 -2.71
C ASN A 436 14.10 -2.24 -2.90
N ILE A 437 14.89 -1.24 -2.46
CA ILE A 437 16.36 -1.26 -2.56
C ILE A 437 16.94 -2.45 -1.80
N MET A 438 16.42 -2.75 -0.63
CA MET A 438 16.93 -3.83 0.23
C MET A 438 16.67 -5.21 -0.37
N ILE A 439 15.53 -5.44 -1.03
CA ILE A 439 15.27 -6.69 -1.74
C ILE A 439 16.23 -6.86 -2.91
N GLN A 440 16.52 -5.80 -3.66
CA GLN A 440 17.55 -5.81 -4.70
C GLN A 440 18.93 -6.13 -4.11
N ALA A 441 19.27 -5.53 -2.97
CA ALA A 441 20.53 -5.76 -2.26
C ALA A 441 20.69 -7.20 -1.73
N LEU A 442 19.61 -7.81 -1.25
CA LEU A 442 19.57 -9.23 -0.89
C LEU A 442 19.91 -10.11 -2.10
N THR A 443 19.28 -9.85 -3.24
CA THR A 443 19.51 -10.56 -4.50
C THR A 443 20.95 -10.42 -4.97
N ALA A 444 21.55 -9.25 -4.79
CA ALA A 444 22.94 -8.98 -5.15
C ALA A 444 23.95 -9.54 -4.10
N GLY A 445 23.48 -10.11 -2.98
CA GLY A 445 24.34 -10.65 -1.92
C GLY A 445 24.95 -9.58 -0.99
N THR A 446 24.47 -8.34 -1.03
CA THR A 446 24.89 -7.25 -0.14
C THR A 446 24.41 -7.47 1.28
N ALA A 447 23.24 -8.09 1.47
CA ALA A 447 22.74 -8.58 2.75
C ALA A 447 22.47 -10.08 2.66
N LYS A 448 22.58 -10.80 3.77
CA LYS A 448 22.46 -12.26 3.79
C LYS A 448 21.01 -12.75 3.83
N ASP A 449 20.17 -12.06 4.58
CA ASP A 449 18.79 -12.40 4.87
C ASP A 449 17.98 -11.16 5.32
N ILE A 450 16.69 -11.31 5.50
CA ILE A 450 15.81 -10.22 5.95
C ILE A 450 16.23 -9.70 7.33
N ALA A 451 16.70 -10.55 8.23
CA ALA A 451 17.12 -10.12 9.57
C ALA A 451 18.35 -9.21 9.49
N SER A 452 19.38 -9.60 8.72
CA SER A 452 20.56 -8.74 8.50
C SER A 452 20.22 -7.45 7.76
N MET A 453 19.25 -7.49 6.85
CA MET A 453 18.70 -6.33 6.17
C MET A 453 18.06 -5.34 7.16
N ARG A 454 17.19 -5.82 8.04
CA ARG A 454 16.53 -5.01 9.07
C ARG A 454 17.52 -4.42 10.08
N GLN A 455 18.58 -5.17 10.43
CA GLN A 455 19.69 -4.65 11.25
C GLN A 455 20.41 -3.50 10.55
N LEU A 456 20.65 -3.61 9.25
CA LEU A 456 21.29 -2.56 8.48
C LEU A 456 20.40 -1.30 8.41
N ILE A 457 19.11 -1.45 8.19
CA ILE A 457 18.13 -0.34 8.22
C ILE A 457 18.18 0.35 9.58
N ASN A 458 18.11 -0.41 10.67
CA ASN A 458 18.10 0.13 12.04
C ASN A 458 19.36 0.96 12.36
N ARG A 459 20.50 0.62 11.77
CA ARG A 459 21.76 1.40 11.93
C ARG A 459 21.82 2.63 11.02
N SER A 460 21.15 2.57 9.87
CA SER A 460 21.22 3.61 8.83
C SER A 460 20.22 4.76 9.03
N ILE A 461 19.16 4.55 9.82
CA ILE A 461 18.02 5.44 9.89
C ILE A 461 17.76 5.86 11.33
N SER A 462 17.49 7.15 11.53
CA SER A 462 17.04 7.65 12.82
C SER A 462 15.59 7.24 13.05
N LEU A 463 15.35 6.55 14.16
CA LEU A 463 14.03 6.15 14.63
C LEU A 463 13.65 6.95 15.86
N GLU A 464 12.39 7.30 16.00
CA GLU A 464 11.86 7.95 17.18
C GLU A 464 10.89 7.02 17.90
N THR A 465 11.00 6.92 19.23
CA THR A 465 10.13 6.05 20.03
C THR A 465 9.24 6.89 20.93
N PHE A 466 7.94 6.64 20.84
CA PHE A 466 6.90 7.23 21.69
C PHE A 466 6.43 6.17 22.66
N TYR A 467 6.54 6.47 23.95
CA TYR A 467 6.04 5.61 25.02
C TYR A 467 4.61 6.01 25.40
N PRO A 468 3.75 5.05 25.79
CA PRO A 468 2.39 5.37 26.22
C PRO A 468 2.38 6.22 27.51
N GLU A 469 1.59 7.28 27.47
CA GLU A 469 1.31 8.19 28.58
C GLU A 469 -0.22 8.37 28.69
N ASP A 470 -0.73 8.74 29.85
CA ASP A 470 -2.14 9.06 30.07
C ASP A 470 -3.14 7.98 29.58
N THR A 471 -2.77 6.71 29.65
CA THR A 471 -3.53 5.58 29.10
C THR A 471 -4.97 5.50 29.64
N ASP A 472 -5.21 5.85 30.91
CA ASP A 472 -6.55 5.85 31.52
C ASP A 472 -7.53 6.80 30.82
N VAL A 473 -7.03 7.95 30.37
CA VAL A 473 -7.83 8.93 29.62
C VAL A 473 -8.21 8.35 28.25
N TRP A 474 -7.24 7.71 27.57
CA TRP A 474 -7.46 7.05 26.29
C TRP A 474 -8.34 5.80 26.41
N ASP A 475 -8.29 5.07 27.53
CA ASP A 475 -9.20 3.97 27.83
C ASP A 475 -10.66 4.45 27.92
N THR A 476 -10.88 5.55 28.61
CA THR A 476 -12.20 6.19 28.69
C THR A 476 -12.70 6.66 27.33
N ALA A 477 -11.84 7.32 26.55
CA ALA A 477 -12.15 7.77 25.20
C ALA A 477 -12.45 6.60 24.26
N TYR A 478 -11.75 5.48 24.42
CA TYR A 478 -11.98 4.26 23.61
C TYR A 478 -13.36 3.64 23.88
N LEU A 479 -13.83 3.66 25.12
CA LEU A 479 -15.19 3.22 25.43
C LEU A 479 -16.23 4.09 24.72
N HIS A 480 -16.04 5.40 24.73
CA HIS A 480 -16.90 6.34 23.99
C HIS A 480 -16.81 6.12 22.48
N PHE A 481 -15.59 5.98 21.94
CA PHE A 481 -15.38 5.69 20.50
C PHE A 481 -16.15 4.43 20.06
N LYS A 482 -16.10 3.34 20.82
CA LYS A 482 -16.87 2.14 20.50
C LYS A 482 -18.37 2.38 20.47
N GLN A 483 -18.91 3.20 21.38
CA GLN A 483 -20.35 3.52 21.40
C GLN A 483 -20.78 4.30 20.15
N VAL A 484 -20.01 5.33 19.76
CA VAL A 484 -20.36 6.17 18.60
C VAL A 484 -20.11 5.49 17.25
N THR A 485 -19.23 4.47 17.21
CA THR A 485 -18.94 3.73 15.96
C THR A 485 -19.76 2.46 15.80
N MET A 486 -20.44 1.96 16.83
CA MET A 486 -21.34 0.80 16.73
C MET A 486 -22.74 1.16 16.21
N ASN A 487 -23.10 2.42 16.21
CA ASN A 487 -24.44 2.91 15.83
C ASN A 487 -24.49 3.49 14.40
N HIS A 488 -23.41 3.44 13.69
CA HIS A 488 -23.21 3.80 12.28
C HIS A 488 -22.50 2.63 11.54
#